data_47eb7501a0be6b480624a35151ef575a
#
_entry.id   47eb7501a0be6b480624a35151ef575a
#
_cell.length_a   1.000
_cell.length_b   1.000
_cell.length_c   1.000
_cell.angle_alpha   90.00
_cell.angle_beta   90.00
_cell.angle_gamma   90.00
#
_symmetry.space_group_name_H-M   'P 1'
#
loop_
_entity.id
_entity.type
_entity.pdbx_description
1 polymer ?
#
loop_
_entity_poly.entity_id
_entity_poly.type
_entity_poly.pdbx_seq_one_letter_code
_entity_poly.pdbx_strand_id
1 'polypeptide(L)'
;MRSIIIGLTMCIGTATAAAAQDATVAKGAQVYADQKCAVCHSIGDKGNKKGPLDEVGSKRSAAEVHEWLVDATGMAAKTKAARKPPMKSYTLPKEDADALVTYLMSLKKK
;
A
#
# COMPACT_ATOMS: atom_id res chain seq x y z
N MET A 1 24.07 -44.24 -35.99
CA MET A 1 24.30 -42.92 -35.38
C MET A 1 22.98 -42.39 -34.88
N ARG A 2 22.79 -42.35 -33.58
CA ARG A 2 21.57 -41.83 -32.97
C ARG A 2 21.90 -40.46 -32.41
N SER A 3 21.30 -39.42 -33.01
CA SER A 3 21.40 -38.06 -32.52
C SER A 3 20.41 -37.89 -31.36
N ILE A 4 20.95 -37.65 -30.16
CA ILE A 4 20.14 -37.30 -29.01
C ILE A 4 20.00 -35.80 -29.01
N ILE A 5 18.77 -35.30 -29.28
CA ILE A 5 18.42 -33.88 -29.12
C ILE A 5 18.06 -33.71 -27.66
N ILE A 6 18.95 -33.08 -26.91
CA ILE A 6 18.67 -32.66 -25.53
C ILE A 6 17.86 -31.36 -25.62
N GLY A 7 16.56 -31.47 -25.36
CA GLY A 7 15.69 -30.30 -25.26
C GLY A 7 16.04 -29.51 -24.01
N LEU A 8 16.59 -28.32 -24.21
CA LEU A 8 16.83 -27.37 -23.13
C LEU A 8 15.50 -26.70 -22.77
N THR A 9 14.85 -27.19 -21.73
CA THR A 9 13.64 -26.59 -21.19
C THR A 9 14.06 -25.32 -20.46
N MET A 10 13.80 -24.18 -21.07
CA MET A 10 14.07 -22.87 -20.50
C MET A 10 12.95 -22.54 -19.48
N CYS A 11 13.22 -22.77 -18.20
CA CYS A 11 12.36 -22.29 -17.13
C CYS A 11 12.52 -20.78 -17.05
N ILE A 12 11.59 -20.04 -17.68
CA ILE A 12 11.51 -18.58 -17.53
C ILE A 12 10.89 -18.33 -16.17
N GLY A 13 11.71 -17.91 -15.22
CA GLY A 13 11.30 -17.72 -13.84
C GLY A 13 10.33 -16.54 -13.67
N THR A 14 9.31 -16.76 -12.84
CA THR A 14 8.29 -15.78 -12.44
C THR A 14 8.80 -14.75 -11.42
N ALA A 15 10.12 -14.57 -11.26
CA ALA A 15 10.73 -13.73 -10.24
C ALA A 15 10.53 -12.21 -10.46
N THR A 16 10.24 -11.78 -11.70
CA THR A 16 10.16 -10.35 -12.03
C THR A 16 8.94 -9.63 -11.44
N ALA A 17 7.79 -10.29 -11.32
CA ALA A 17 6.57 -9.70 -10.77
C ALA A 17 6.68 -9.44 -9.26
N ALA A 18 7.27 -10.36 -8.50
CA ALA A 18 7.48 -10.21 -7.06
C ALA A 18 8.46 -9.06 -6.76
N ALA A 19 9.57 -8.94 -7.52
CA ALA A 19 10.54 -7.86 -7.35
C ALA A 19 9.92 -6.49 -7.66
N ALA A 20 9.06 -6.37 -8.68
CA ALA A 20 8.35 -5.15 -9.03
C ALA A 20 7.37 -4.73 -7.91
N GLN A 21 6.65 -5.68 -7.31
CA GLN A 21 5.73 -5.42 -6.20
C GLN A 21 6.50 -4.98 -4.95
N ASP A 22 7.63 -5.61 -4.62
CA ASP A 22 8.48 -5.21 -3.49
C ASP A 22 9.01 -3.79 -3.67
N ALA A 23 9.43 -3.42 -4.87
CA ALA A 23 9.88 -2.06 -5.18
C ALA A 23 8.74 -1.04 -5.02
N THR A 24 7.52 -1.39 -5.41
CA THR A 24 6.34 -0.54 -5.26
C THR A 24 5.96 -0.38 -3.79
N VAL A 25 6.02 -1.46 -3.01
CA VAL A 25 5.79 -1.40 -1.55
C VAL A 25 6.82 -0.50 -0.88
N ALA A 26 8.10 -0.62 -1.24
CA ALA A 26 9.17 0.22 -0.70
C ALA A 26 8.95 1.70 -1.04
N LYS A 27 8.52 2.01 -2.27
CA LYS A 27 8.17 3.36 -2.69
C LYS A 27 6.97 3.88 -1.90
N GLY A 28 5.96 3.05 -1.68
CA GLY A 28 4.79 3.41 -0.86
C GLY A 28 5.17 3.73 0.57
N ALA A 29 6.09 2.96 1.16
CA ALA A 29 6.62 3.24 2.50
C ALA A 29 7.33 4.58 2.54
N GLN A 30 8.06 4.94 1.48
CA GLN A 30 8.72 6.23 1.38
C GLN A 30 7.70 7.38 1.26
N VAL A 31 6.67 7.22 0.45
CA VAL A 31 5.57 8.20 0.35
C VAL A 31 4.89 8.38 1.70
N TYR A 32 4.64 7.29 2.42
CA TYR A 32 4.09 7.32 3.76
C TYR A 32 4.93 8.20 4.71
N ALA A 33 6.23 8.03 4.69
CA ALA A 33 7.15 8.84 5.48
C ALA A 33 7.16 10.31 5.03
N ASP A 34 7.25 10.56 3.73
CA ASP A 34 7.32 11.90 3.16
C ASP A 34 6.05 12.72 3.43
N GLN A 35 4.90 12.08 3.42
CA GLN A 35 3.60 12.72 3.69
C GLN A 35 3.29 12.81 5.19
N LYS A 36 4.19 12.35 6.04
CA LYS A 36 4.06 12.43 7.50
C LYS A 36 2.80 11.77 8.04
N CYS A 37 2.44 10.65 7.47
CA CYS A 37 1.24 9.89 7.88
C CYS A 37 1.33 9.44 9.35
N ALA A 38 2.54 9.23 9.86
CA ALA A 38 2.80 8.83 11.24
C ALA A 38 2.37 9.88 12.29
N VAL A 39 2.12 11.13 11.89
CA VAL A 39 1.58 12.14 12.79
C VAL A 39 0.19 11.75 13.30
N CYS A 40 -0.59 11.08 12.46
CA CYS A 40 -1.97 10.67 12.77
C CYS A 40 -2.17 9.16 12.82
N HIS A 41 -1.26 8.37 12.27
CA HIS A 41 -1.37 6.92 12.18
C HIS A 41 -0.17 6.21 12.77
N SER A 42 -0.35 4.94 13.13
CA SER A 42 0.77 4.08 13.55
C SER A 42 0.85 2.81 12.71
N ILE A 43 2.08 2.33 12.56
CA ILE A 43 2.38 1.00 12.04
C ILE A 43 3.37 0.38 13.01
N GLY A 44 2.99 -0.73 13.64
CA GLY A 44 3.75 -1.31 14.74
C GLY A 44 3.88 -0.32 15.89
N ASP A 45 5.09 -0.11 16.38
CA ASP A 45 5.37 0.80 17.49
C ASP A 45 5.61 2.25 17.05
N LYS A 46 5.57 2.53 15.75
CA LYS A 46 5.92 3.83 15.19
C LYS A 46 4.66 4.61 14.83
N GLY A 47 4.64 5.88 15.27
CA GLY A 47 3.59 6.82 14.93
C GLY A 47 2.53 6.97 16.01
N ASN A 48 1.39 7.56 15.63
CA ASN A 48 0.30 7.85 16.54
C ASN A 48 -0.63 6.65 16.70
N LYS A 49 -0.59 6.03 17.87
CA LYS A 49 -1.34 4.80 18.18
C LYS A 49 -2.85 4.97 18.21
N LYS A 50 -3.36 6.19 18.12
CA LYS A 50 -4.81 6.44 17.99
C LYS A 50 -5.35 6.13 16.60
N GLY A 51 -4.49 5.98 15.60
CA GLY A 51 -4.89 5.65 14.23
C GLY A 51 -4.08 4.49 13.65
N PRO A 52 -4.15 3.26 14.23
CA PRO A 52 -3.35 2.14 13.77
C PRO A 52 -3.76 1.69 12.36
N LEU A 53 -2.77 1.42 11.52
CA LEU A 53 -2.94 0.91 10.16
C LEU A 53 -2.40 -0.51 9.97
N ASP A 54 -2.05 -1.18 11.06
CA ASP A 54 -1.37 -2.49 11.03
C ASP A 54 -2.12 -3.56 10.24
N GLU A 55 -3.44 -3.45 10.15
CA GLU A 55 -4.29 -4.44 9.48
C GLU A 55 -5.16 -3.81 8.39
N VAL A 56 -4.82 -2.62 7.93
CA VAL A 56 -5.68 -1.89 6.98
C VAL A 56 -5.92 -2.68 5.68
N GLY A 57 -4.92 -3.41 5.22
CA GLY A 57 -5.03 -4.26 4.02
C GLY A 57 -5.96 -5.45 4.18
N SER A 58 -6.30 -5.82 5.43
CA SER A 58 -7.29 -6.87 5.70
C SER A 58 -8.69 -6.30 5.96
N LYS A 59 -8.79 -5.03 6.33
CA LYS A 59 -10.05 -4.40 6.74
C LYS A 59 -10.69 -3.56 5.64
N ARG A 60 -9.93 -3.10 4.67
CA ARG A 60 -10.43 -2.21 3.61
C ARG A 60 -9.94 -2.67 2.24
N SER A 61 -10.70 -2.31 1.21
CA SER A 61 -10.29 -2.54 -0.17
C SER A 61 -9.28 -1.48 -0.63
N ALA A 62 -8.55 -1.78 -1.70
CA ALA A 62 -7.64 -0.81 -2.32
C ALA A 62 -8.38 0.45 -2.77
N ALA A 63 -9.59 0.28 -3.33
CA ALA A 63 -10.42 1.40 -3.75
C ALA A 63 -10.79 2.31 -2.57
N GLU A 64 -11.17 1.74 -1.42
CA GLU A 64 -11.48 2.52 -0.21
C GLU A 64 -10.25 3.27 0.31
N VAL A 65 -9.09 2.61 0.35
CA VAL A 65 -7.85 3.24 0.80
C VAL A 65 -7.48 4.40 -0.13
N HIS A 66 -7.59 4.20 -1.44
CA HIS A 66 -7.37 5.26 -2.42
C HIS A 66 -8.31 6.44 -2.20
N GLU A 67 -9.60 6.17 -1.98
CA GLU A 67 -10.61 7.20 -1.75
C GLU A 67 -10.30 8.01 -0.49
N TRP A 68 -9.85 7.38 0.59
CA TRP A 68 -9.41 8.08 1.79
C TRP A 68 -8.22 9.02 1.54
N LEU A 69 -7.37 8.72 0.58
CA LEU A 69 -6.25 9.58 0.23
C LEU A 69 -6.68 10.80 -0.57
N VAL A 70 -7.56 10.63 -1.56
CA VAL A 70 -7.93 11.70 -2.49
C VAL A 70 -9.14 12.50 -2.05
N ASP A 71 -10.02 11.92 -1.25
CA ASP A 71 -11.24 12.57 -0.74
C ASP A 71 -11.53 12.16 0.71
N ALA A 72 -10.59 12.46 1.58
CA ALA A 72 -10.71 12.15 3.01
C ALA A 72 -11.94 12.82 3.64
N THR A 73 -12.24 14.04 3.25
CA THR A 73 -13.42 14.79 3.75
C THR A 73 -14.71 14.06 3.38
N GLY A 74 -14.86 13.65 2.13
CA GLY A 74 -16.03 12.88 1.68
C GLY A 74 -16.14 11.52 2.35
N MET A 75 -15.04 10.83 2.51
CA MET A 75 -15.01 9.53 3.21
C MET A 75 -15.34 9.67 4.70
N ALA A 76 -14.82 10.70 5.35
CA ALA A 76 -15.15 10.95 6.76
C ALA A 76 -16.65 11.22 6.95
N ALA A 77 -17.27 12.00 6.05
CA ALA A 77 -18.71 12.24 6.07
C ALA A 77 -19.51 10.96 5.82
N LYS A 78 -19.12 10.18 4.81
CA LYS A 78 -19.80 8.93 4.44
C LYS A 78 -19.74 7.88 5.54
N THR A 79 -18.60 7.75 6.21
CA THR A 79 -18.38 6.76 7.28
C THR A 79 -18.69 7.31 8.67
N LYS A 80 -19.07 8.57 8.78
CA LYS A 80 -19.31 9.26 10.07
C LYS A 80 -18.10 9.23 11.01
N ALA A 81 -16.91 9.37 10.44
CA ALA A 81 -15.67 9.41 11.19
C ALA A 81 -15.62 10.69 12.03
N ALA A 82 -15.37 10.55 13.34
CA ALA A 82 -15.43 11.65 14.30
C ALA A 82 -14.07 12.05 14.86
N ARG A 83 -12.99 11.44 14.37
CA ARG A 83 -11.63 11.73 14.88
C ARG A 83 -11.22 13.17 14.61
N LYS A 84 -10.57 13.80 15.60
CA LYS A 84 -10.06 15.16 15.51
C LYS A 84 -8.54 15.20 15.71
N PRO A 85 -7.78 15.96 14.91
CA PRO A 85 -8.23 16.64 13.70
C PRO A 85 -8.62 15.63 12.61
N PRO A 86 -9.52 16.00 11.67
CA PRO A 86 -9.91 15.09 10.59
C PRO A 86 -8.75 14.85 9.62
N MET A 87 -8.74 13.70 8.98
CA MET A 87 -7.76 13.41 7.95
C MET A 87 -7.93 14.37 6.77
N LYS A 88 -6.82 14.90 6.27
CA LYS A 88 -6.84 15.77 5.09
C LYS A 88 -6.79 14.94 3.81
N SER A 89 -7.33 15.50 2.73
CA SER A 89 -7.18 14.95 1.39
C SER A 89 -5.80 15.30 0.82
N TYR A 90 -5.26 14.41 0.00
CA TYR A 90 -3.94 14.58 -0.61
C TYR A 90 -4.04 14.72 -2.11
N THR A 91 -3.17 15.55 -2.69
CA THR A 91 -2.97 15.65 -4.13
C THR A 91 -1.59 15.07 -4.44
N LEU A 92 -1.55 13.79 -4.76
CA LEU A 92 -0.32 13.07 -5.07
C LEU A 92 -0.26 12.72 -6.56
N PRO A 93 0.95 12.67 -7.16
CA PRO A 93 1.09 12.04 -8.47
C PRO A 93 0.49 10.64 -8.44
N LYS A 94 -0.12 10.21 -9.54
CA LYS A 94 -0.78 8.90 -9.63
C LYS A 94 0.12 7.75 -9.17
N GLU A 95 1.38 7.78 -9.59
CA GLU A 95 2.39 6.78 -9.23
C GLU A 95 2.62 6.70 -7.71
N ASP A 96 2.70 7.85 -7.06
CA ASP A 96 2.90 7.91 -5.62
C ASP A 96 1.67 7.45 -4.85
N ALA A 97 0.48 7.86 -5.30
CA ALA A 97 -0.79 7.41 -4.72
C ALA A 97 -0.94 5.89 -4.86
N ASP A 98 -0.68 5.35 -6.04
CA ASP A 98 -0.76 3.91 -6.29
C ASP A 98 0.25 3.12 -5.44
N ALA A 99 1.47 3.63 -5.30
CA ALA A 99 2.50 3.01 -4.47
C ALA A 99 2.11 3.03 -2.98
N LEU A 100 1.57 4.14 -2.50
CA LEU A 100 1.10 4.25 -1.12
C LEU A 100 -0.05 3.28 -0.84
N VAL A 101 -1.02 3.18 -1.75
CA VAL A 101 -2.12 2.20 -1.64
C VAL A 101 -1.56 0.78 -1.59
N THR A 102 -0.62 0.44 -2.48
CA THR A 102 0.01 -0.88 -2.50
C THR A 102 0.72 -1.20 -1.18
N TYR A 103 1.44 -0.23 -0.64
CA TYR A 103 2.09 -0.37 0.66
C TYR A 103 1.08 -0.62 1.78
N LEU A 104 0.04 0.21 1.87
CA LEU A 104 -1.00 0.08 2.90
C LEU A 104 -1.76 -1.25 2.77
N MET A 105 -2.04 -1.69 1.55
CA MET A 105 -2.70 -2.98 1.32
C MET A 105 -1.82 -4.18 1.68
N SER A 106 -0.51 -3.99 1.79
CA SER A 106 0.40 -5.04 2.28
C SER A 106 0.33 -5.23 3.80
N LEU A 107 -0.26 -4.29 4.52
CA LEU A 107 -0.42 -4.34 5.98
C LEU A 107 -1.63 -5.18 6.32
N LYS A 108 -1.42 -6.46 6.51
CA LYS A 108 -2.49 -7.44 6.73
C LYS A 108 -2.44 -8.05 8.11
N LYS A 109 -3.59 -8.54 8.55
CA LYS A 109 -3.72 -9.31 9.78
C LYS A 109 -2.82 -10.55 9.70
N LYS A 110 -2.05 -10.75 10.76
CA LYS A 110 -1.18 -11.94 10.88
C LYS A 110 -1.96 -13.16 11.31
#